data_3eea71f71e8a5a2a48060385076d843c
#
_entry.id   3eea71f71e8a5a2a48060385076d843c
#
_cell.length_a   1.000
_cell.length_b   1.000
_cell.length_c   1.000
_cell.angle_alpha   90.00
_cell.angle_beta   90.00
_cell.angle_gamma   90.00
#
_symmetry.space_group_name_H-M   'P 1'
#
loop_
_entity.id
_entity.type
_entity.pdbx_description
1 polymer ?
#
loop_
_entity_poly.entity_id
_entity_poly.type
_entity_poly.pdbx_seq_one_letter_code
_entity_poly.pdbx_strand_id
1 'polypeptide(L)'
;LAKTSDAFRFKHHYILFALDSDILSQLLQAIDQRRTAALTVRSLRGGADFQETVCPLKVYRSTQTGRQYLLYYQYTGRRMAFCRIDAIKKIGLGGVEPDYAAYLESCDSFARHLWGVSIGSGRRLEHLEMTVSIGRWEAYIVRRLEREKRCGTVERLDEHTCRFTADVYDAAEMLPWLRTFIGRIVDLQCSNLYVTDTFWADLERMSALYGGDGNAVQ
;
A
#
# COMPACT_ATOMS: atom_id res chain seq x y z
N LEU A 1 17.83 -22.59 -11.18
CA LEU A 1 17.49 -22.32 -9.77
C LEU A 1 18.76 -21.89 -9.06
N ALA A 2 18.90 -20.59 -8.79
CA ALA A 2 20.04 -20.07 -8.04
C ALA A 2 19.96 -20.65 -6.61
N LYS A 3 20.98 -21.43 -6.23
CA LYS A 3 21.21 -21.75 -4.82
C LYS A 3 21.28 -20.40 -4.08
N THR A 4 20.35 -20.18 -3.14
CA THR A 4 20.43 -19.04 -2.23
C THR A 4 21.79 -19.13 -1.53
N SER A 5 22.66 -18.19 -1.85
CA SER A 5 23.96 -18.06 -1.18
C SER A 5 23.71 -17.85 0.32
N ASP A 6 24.47 -18.50 1.19
CA ASP A 6 24.47 -18.29 2.64
C ASP A 6 24.77 -16.83 3.05
N ALA A 7 25.14 -15.99 2.08
CA ALA A 7 25.37 -14.57 2.26
C ALA A 7 24.08 -13.75 2.50
N PHE A 8 22.89 -14.31 2.17
CA PHE A 8 21.62 -13.62 2.35
C PHE A 8 20.77 -14.28 3.43
N ARG A 9 20.51 -13.56 4.52
CA ARG A 9 19.53 -13.94 5.55
C ARG A 9 18.29 -13.05 5.44
N PHE A 10 17.14 -13.67 5.20
CA PHE A 10 15.85 -12.99 5.29
C PHE A 10 15.29 -13.17 6.71
N LYS A 11 14.96 -12.06 7.38
CA LYS A 11 14.38 -12.10 8.73
C LYS A 11 12.98 -12.73 8.79
N HIS A 12 12.30 -12.89 7.62
CA HIS A 12 10.94 -13.38 7.53
C HIS A 12 10.87 -14.55 6.53
N HIS A 13 10.60 -15.74 7.03
CA HIS A 13 10.56 -16.99 6.25
C HIS A 13 9.52 -17.00 5.12
N TYR A 14 8.43 -16.26 5.24
CA TYR A 14 7.41 -16.20 4.19
C TYR A 14 7.89 -15.56 2.87
N ILE A 15 8.96 -14.78 2.90
CA ILE A 15 9.56 -14.18 1.69
C ILE A 15 10.19 -15.24 0.79
N LEU A 16 10.71 -16.33 1.38
CA LEU A 16 11.35 -17.42 0.65
C LEU A 16 10.35 -18.25 -0.16
N PHE A 17 9.16 -18.51 0.40
CA PHE A 17 8.11 -19.30 -0.26
C PHE A 17 7.44 -18.57 -1.44
N ALA A 18 7.46 -17.24 -1.46
CA ALA A 18 6.85 -16.45 -2.52
C ALA A 18 7.70 -16.36 -3.80
N LEU A 19 8.98 -16.72 -3.74
CA LEU A 19 9.89 -16.67 -4.90
C LEU A 19 9.90 -17.95 -5.73
N ASP A 20 9.47 -19.08 -5.17
CA ASP A 20 9.48 -20.41 -5.82
C ASP A 20 8.07 -20.91 -6.18
N SER A 21 7.09 -20.03 -6.28
CA SER A 21 5.71 -20.41 -6.53
C SER A 21 5.45 -20.61 -8.03
N ASP A 22 4.97 -21.77 -8.42
CA ASP A 22 4.46 -22.05 -9.77
C ASP A 22 3.36 -21.04 -10.16
N ILE A 23 2.58 -20.59 -9.18
CA ILE A 23 1.55 -19.55 -9.36
C ILE A 23 2.19 -18.25 -9.83
N LEU A 24 3.28 -17.79 -9.18
CA LEU A 24 3.99 -16.57 -9.58
C LEU A 24 4.54 -16.69 -11.00
N SER A 25 5.16 -17.83 -11.33
CA SER A 25 5.70 -18.08 -12.66
C SER A 25 4.60 -18.01 -13.74
N GLN A 26 3.45 -18.63 -13.49
CA GLN A 26 2.31 -18.59 -14.43
C GLN A 26 1.69 -17.18 -14.52
N LEU A 27 1.63 -16.41 -13.44
CA LEU A 27 1.20 -15.02 -13.46
C LEU A 27 2.13 -14.15 -14.30
N LEU A 28 3.44 -14.30 -14.14
CA LEU A 28 4.43 -13.57 -14.93
C LEU A 28 4.33 -13.95 -16.41
N GLN A 29 4.10 -15.25 -16.72
CA GLN A 29 3.84 -15.70 -18.08
C GLN A 29 2.57 -15.07 -18.66
N ALA A 30 1.46 -14.99 -17.88
CA ALA A 30 0.22 -14.36 -18.32
C ALA A 30 0.43 -12.87 -18.64
N ILE A 31 1.19 -12.15 -17.81
CA ILE A 31 1.53 -10.74 -18.00
C ILE A 31 2.39 -10.54 -19.26
N ASP A 32 3.47 -11.34 -19.40
CA ASP A 32 4.39 -11.25 -20.54
C ASP A 32 3.67 -11.54 -21.88
N GLN A 33 2.83 -12.58 -21.88
CA GLN A 33 2.04 -12.99 -23.07
C GLN A 33 0.74 -12.18 -23.24
N ARG A 34 0.44 -11.20 -22.37
CA ARG A 34 -0.78 -10.38 -22.41
C ARG A 34 -2.06 -11.20 -22.43
N ARG A 35 -2.13 -12.22 -21.59
CA ARG A 35 -3.25 -13.18 -21.53
C ARG A 35 -4.12 -12.94 -20.31
N THR A 36 -5.39 -13.31 -20.45
CA THR A 36 -6.29 -13.47 -19.31
C THR A 36 -5.88 -14.65 -18.44
N ALA A 37 -6.32 -14.68 -17.20
CA ALA A 37 -6.13 -15.80 -16.29
C ALA A 37 -7.39 -16.10 -15.50
N ALA A 38 -7.73 -17.39 -15.38
CA ALA A 38 -8.75 -17.86 -14.46
C ALA A 38 -8.08 -18.21 -13.12
N LEU A 39 -8.45 -17.48 -12.07
CA LEU A 39 -7.90 -17.65 -10.74
C LEU A 39 -8.88 -18.37 -9.82
N THR A 40 -8.41 -19.35 -9.05
CA THR A 40 -9.12 -19.86 -7.86
C THR A 40 -8.47 -19.28 -6.63
N VAL A 41 -9.19 -18.44 -5.88
CA VAL A 41 -8.65 -17.67 -4.76
C VAL A 41 -9.31 -18.12 -3.47
N ARG A 42 -8.49 -18.34 -2.44
CA ARG A 42 -8.96 -18.63 -1.09
C ARG A 42 -9.51 -17.36 -0.45
N SER A 43 -10.71 -17.45 0.12
CA SER A 43 -11.26 -16.36 0.92
C SER A 43 -10.44 -16.15 2.19
N LEU A 44 -9.93 -14.92 2.37
CA LEU A 44 -9.17 -14.54 3.58
C LEU A 44 -10.06 -14.18 4.78
N ARG A 45 -11.38 -14.06 4.55
CA ARG A 45 -12.37 -13.71 5.59
C ARG A 45 -13.21 -14.91 6.04
N GLY A 46 -12.73 -16.14 5.80
CA GLY A 46 -13.40 -17.36 6.23
C GLY A 46 -14.58 -17.80 5.35
N GLY A 47 -14.73 -17.23 4.15
CA GLY A 47 -15.72 -17.66 3.16
C GLY A 47 -15.22 -18.81 2.28
N ALA A 48 -16.08 -19.27 1.37
CA ALA A 48 -15.72 -20.24 0.36
C ALA A 48 -14.69 -19.67 -0.64
N ASP A 49 -13.89 -20.57 -1.23
CA ASP A 49 -13.04 -20.22 -2.36
C ASP A 49 -13.90 -19.67 -3.50
N PHE A 50 -13.39 -18.71 -4.25
CA PHE A 50 -14.09 -18.17 -5.40
C PHE A 50 -13.22 -18.27 -6.66
N GLN A 51 -13.87 -18.29 -7.80
CA GLN A 51 -13.21 -18.28 -9.10
C GLN A 51 -13.52 -16.99 -9.83
N GLU A 52 -12.50 -16.44 -10.47
CA GLU A 52 -12.63 -15.22 -11.24
C GLU A 52 -11.69 -15.24 -12.44
N THR A 53 -12.19 -14.80 -13.61
CA THR A 53 -11.36 -14.50 -14.76
C THR A 53 -10.93 -13.04 -14.71
N VAL A 54 -9.64 -12.80 -14.86
CA VAL A 54 -9.01 -11.49 -14.71
C VAL A 54 -8.01 -11.23 -15.84
N CYS A 55 -7.64 -9.96 -16.04
CA CYS A 55 -6.46 -9.57 -16.82
C CYS A 55 -5.31 -9.22 -15.87
N PRO A 56 -4.30 -10.09 -15.68
CA PRO A 56 -3.14 -9.82 -14.87
C PRO A 56 -2.31 -8.67 -15.48
N LEU A 57 -1.91 -7.67 -14.67
CA LEU A 57 -1.22 -6.49 -15.17
C LEU A 57 0.16 -6.29 -14.54
N LYS A 58 0.26 -6.30 -13.22
CA LYS A 58 1.52 -6.08 -12.49
C LYS A 58 1.58 -6.87 -11.19
N VAL A 59 2.79 -7.23 -10.78
CA VAL A 59 3.05 -7.80 -9.45
C VAL A 59 3.65 -6.71 -8.57
N TYR A 60 3.00 -6.45 -7.44
CA TYR A 60 3.46 -5.52 -6.41
C TYR A 60 3.99 -6.26 -5.19
N ARG A 61 5.01 -5.70 -4.57
CA ARG A 61 5.51 -6.18 -3.29
C ARG A 61 5.29 -5.10 -2.24
N SER A 62 4.51 -5.42 -1.21
CA SER A 62 4.32 -4.51 -0.08
C SER A 62 5.62 -4.38 0.72
N THR A 63 6.10 -3.16 0.87
CA THR A 63 7.29 -2.88 1.70
C THR A 63 6.99 -2.97 3.20
N GLN A 64 5.72 -2.87 3.59
CA GLN A 64 5.29 -3.00 4.99
C GLN A 64 5.23 -4.47 5.45
N THR A 65 4.70 -5.35 4.60
CA THR A 65 4.46 -6.74 4.96
C THR A 65 5.40 -7.72 4.24
N GLY A 66 6.12 -7.28 3.20
CA GLY A 66 6.93 -8.11 2.33
C GLY A 66 6.13 -9.06 1.41
N ARG A 67 4.78 -9.04 1.50
CA ARG A 67 3.90 -9.89 0.70
C ARG A 67 3.80 -9.41 -0.74
N GLN A 68 3.53 -10.36 -1.63
CA GLN A 68 3.31 -10.10 -3.04
C GLN A 68 1.82 -10.06 -3.37
N TYR A 69 1.46 -9.13 -4.25
CA TYR A 69 0.10 -8.88 -4.70
C TYR A 69 0.07 -8.80 -6.22
N LEU A 70 -0.95 -9.41 -6.81
CA LEU A 70 -1.29 -9.23 -8.21
C LEU A 70 -2.21 -8.02 -8.33
N LEU A 71 -1.83 -7.04 -9.13
CA LEU A 71 -2.72 -6.00 -9.64
C LEU A 71 -3.29 -6.48 -10.97
N TYR A 72 -4.60 -6.48 -11.10
CA TYR A 72 -5.30 -6.99 -12.27
C TYR A 72 -6.56 -6.15 -12.58
N TYR A 73 -6.99 -6.22 -13.82
CA TYR A 73 -8.31 -5.72 -14.19
C TYR A 73 -9.37 -6.79 -13.94
N GLN A 74 -10.38 -6.45 -13.16
CA GLN A 74 -11.50 -7.26 -12.78
C GLN A 74 -12.67 -7.03 -13.73
N TYR A 75 -13.04 -8.01 -14.54
CA TYR A 75 -14.10 -7.85 -15.54
C TYR A 75 -15.48 -7.67 -14.90
N THR A 76 -15.79 -8.45 -13.86
CA THR A 76 -17.08 -8.37 -13.15
C THR A 76 -17.33 -7.01 -12.52
N GLY A 77 -16.30 -6.40 -11.94
CA GLY A 77 -16.37 -5.08 -11.32
C GLY A 77 -15.98 -3.92 -12.23
N ARG A 78 -15.46 -4.20 -13.43
CA ARG A 78 -14.90 -3.22 -14.37
C ARG A 78 -13.95 -2.23 -13.69
N ARG A 79 -13.01 -2.76 -12.92
CA ARG A 79 -12.09 -1.96 -12.10
C ARG A 79 -10.74 -2.65 -11.91
N MET A 80 -9.75 -1.88 -11.48
CA MET A 80 -8.52 -2.41 -10.93
C MET A 80 -8.77 -3.04 -9.56
N ALA A 81 -8.09 -4.15 -9.27
CA ALA A 81 -8.18 -4.85 -8.00
C ALA A 81 -6.85 -5.49 -7.64
N PHE A 82 -6.66 -5.73 -6.35
CA PHE A 82 -5.51 -6.48 -5.83
C PHE A 82 -5.93 -7.84 -5.28
N CYS A 83 -5.11 -8.84 -5.53
CA CYS A 83 -5.19 -10.14 -4.88
C CYS A 83 -3.83 -10.52 -4.30
N ARG A 84 -3.81 -11.07 -3.09
CA ARG A 84 -2.58 -11.65 -2.53
C ARG A 84 -2.20 -12.90 -3.32
N ILE A 85 -0.96 -12.99 -3.78
CA ILE A 85 -0.49 -14.14 -4.58
C ILE A 85 -0.54 -15.42 -3.74
N ASP A 86 -0.24 -15.36 -2.44
CA ASP A 86 -0.32 -16.51 -1.53
C ASP A 86 -1.77 -16.98 -1.23
N ALA A 87 -2.78 -16.24 -1.64
CA ALA A 87 -4.18 -16.66 -1.59
C ALA A 87 -4.65 -17.39 -2.87
N ILE A 88 -3.89 -17.32 -3.96
CA ILE A 88 -4.23 -17.98 -5.22
C ILE A 88 -3.88 -19.47 -5.08
N LYS A 89 -4.88 -20.34 -5.24
CA LYS A 89 -4.72 -21.80 -5.17
C LYS A 89 -4.43 -22.43 -6.52
N LYS A 90 -5.06 -21.88 -7.56
CA LYS A 90 -4.93 -22.38 -8.94
C LYS A 90 -4.98 -21.20 -9.90
N ILE A 91 -4.26 -21.34 -11.00
CA ILE A 91 -4.30 -20.43 -12.14
C ILE A 91 -4.45 -21.25 -13.43
N GLY A 92 -5.28 -20.79 -14.32
CA GLY A 92 -5.40 -21.30 -15.70
C GLY A 92 -5.20 -20.14 -16.67
N LEU A 93 -4.26 -20.29 -17.61
CA LEU A 93 -4.02 -19.29 -18.64
C LEU A 93 -5.17 -19.26 -19.65
N GLY A 94 -5.73 -18.09 -19.86
CA GLY A 94 -6.79 -17.85 -20.86
C GLY A 94 -6.23 -17.46 -22.24
N GLY A 95 -7.06 -16.80 -23.06
CA GLY A 95 -6.67 -16.23 -24.34
C GLY A 95 -5.85 -14.95 -24.22
N VAL A 96 -5.34 -14.48 -25.35
CA VAL A 96 -4.73 -13.14 -25.44
C VAL A 96 -5.83 -12.10 -25.23
N GLU A 97 -5.52 -11.08 -24.41
CA GLU A 97 -6.46 -9.98 -24.12
C GLU A 97 -6.26 -8.85 -25.14
N PRO A 98 -7.25 -8.60 -26.02
CA PRO A 98 -7.11 -7.58 -27.06
C PRO A 98 -6.97 -6.16 -26.50
N ASP A 99 -7.60 -5.86 -25.35
CA ASP A 99 -7.61 -4.55 -24.71
C ASP A 99 -6.49 -4.38 -23.66
N TYR A 100 -5.52 -5.30 -23.63
CA TYR A 100 -4.45 -5.32 -22.63
C TYR A 100 -3.71 -3.97 -22.50
N ALA A 101 -3.43 -3.32 -23.64
CA ALA A 101 -2.73 -2.03 -23.65
C ALA A 101 -3.54 -0.93 -22.96
N ALA A 102 -4.85 -0.87 -23.19
CA ALA A 102 -5.76 0.08 -22.54
C ALA A 102 -5.86 -0.17 -21.02
N TYR A 103 -5.89 -1.44 -20.61
CA TYR A 103 -5.87 -1.78 -19.18
C TYR A 103 -4.55 -1.41 -18.52
N LEU A 104 -3.43 -1.58 -19.22
CA LEU A 104 -2.10 -1.21 -18.70
C LEU A 104 -1.98 0.32 -18.54
N GLU A 105 -2.46 1.11 -19.48
CA GLU A 105 -2.50 2.57 -19.36
C GLU A 105 -3.38 3.03 -18.19
N SER A 106 -4.57 2.42 -18.05
CA SER A 106 -5.44 2.64 -16.90
C SER A 106 -4.78 2.26 -15.58
N CYS A 107 -4.01 1.17 -15.58
CA CYS A 107 -3.22 0.73 -14.43
C CYS A 107 -2.16 1.76 -14.02
N ASP A 108 -1.47 2.38 -14.97
CA ASP A 108 -0.45 3.39 -14.68
C ASP A 108 -1.05 4.68 -14.12
N SER A 109 -2.22 5.08 -14.62
CA SER A 109 -2.99 6.18 -14.03
C SER A 109 -3.47 5.87 -12.62
N PHE A 110 -3.99 4.66 -12.42
CA PHE A 110 -4.44 4.16 -11.12
C PHE A 110 -3.28 4.10 -10.10
N ALA A 111 -2.10 3.65 -10.53
CA ALA A 111 -0.92 3.49 -9.67
C ALA A 111 -0.43 4.80 -9.03
N ARG A 112 -0.70 5.96 -9.66
CA ARG A 112 -0.33 7.28 -9.12
C ARG A 112 -1.06 7.64 -7.84
N HIS A 113 -2.20 6.98 -7.58
CA HIS A 113 -3.04 7.18 -6.41
C HIS A 113 -2.97 6.02 -5.40
N LEU A 114 -1.96 5.15 -5.54
CA LEU A 114 -1.73 4.06 -4.60
C LEU A 114 -0.71 4.48 -3.56
N TRP A 115 -1.09 4.43 -2.29
CA TRP A 115 -0.11 4.50 -1.21
C TRP A 115 0.57 3.16 -0.98
N GLY A 116 -0.17 2.07 -1.02
CA GLY A 116 0.30 0.70 -0.84
C GLY A 116 -0.34 -0.28 -1.81
N VAL A 117 -0.96 -1.30 -1.28
CA VAL A 117 -1.58 -2.40 -2.02
C VAL A 117 -3.06 -2.59 -1.67
N SER A 118 -3.64 -1.65 -0.96
CA SER A 118 -5.08 -1.58 -0.69
C SER A 118 -5.72 -0.50 -1.56
N ILE A 119 -6.96 -0.74 -1.91
CA ILE A 119 -7.81 0.20 -2.66
C ILE A 119 -9.02 0.63 -1.86
N GLY A 120 -9.09 0.29 -0.57
CA GLY A 120 -10.23 0.60 0.28
C GLY A 120 -11.55 0.17 -0.37
N SER A 121 -12.49 1.12 -0.53
CA SER A 121 -13.72 0.90 -1.30
C SER A 121 -13.48 0.83 -2.82
N GLY A 122 -12.33 1.32 -3.30
CA GLY A 122 -11.91 1.35 -4.70
C GLY A 122 -12.74 2.23 -5.63
N ARG A 123 -13.61 3.07 -5.06
CA ARG A 123 -14.59 3.86 -5.86
C ARG A 123 -14.30 5.34 -5.91
N ARG A 124 -13.63 5.87 -4.90
CA ARG A 124 -13.31 7.31 -4.80
C ARG A 124 -11.92 7.47 -4.22
N LEU A 125 -11.26 8.53 -4.63
CA LEU A 125 -10.04 8.97 -4.00
C LEU A 125 -10.38 9.63 -2.66
N GLU A 126 -9.57 9.34 -1.67
CA GLU A 126 -9.58 9.96 -0.36
C GLU A 126 -8.49 11.02 -0.34
N HIS A 127 -8.88 12.26 -0.01
CA HIS A 127 -7.94 13.37 0.11
C HIS A 127 -7.36 13.42 1.52
N LEU A 128 -6.04 13.54 1.62
CA LEU A 128 -5.33 13.73 2.89
C LEU A 128 -4.44 14.96 2.79
N GLU A 129 -4.54 15.81 3.79
CA GLU A 129 -3.64 16.95 4.03
C GLU A 129 -3.05 16.85 5.42
N MET A 130 -1.73 17.06 5.54
CA MET A 130 -1.00 17.02 6.78
C MET A 130 -0.05 18.21 6.84
N THR A 131 -0.12 19.02 7.92
CA THR A 131 0.85 20.08 8.21
C THR A 131 1.83 19.60 9.28
N VAL A 132 3.13 19.74 8.99
CA VAL A 132 4.22 19.25 9.83
C VAL A 132 5.07 20.41 10.29
N SER A 133 5.33 20.49 11.59
CA SER A 133 6.25 21.45 12.20
C SER A 133 7.71 21.05 11.98
N ILE A 134 8.54 22.06 11.68
CA ILE A 134 9.97 21.91 11.39
C ILE A 134 10.74 22.79 12.37
N GLY A 135 11.56 22.20 13.21
CA GLY A 135 12.45 22.95 14.09
C GLY A 135 13.59 23.63 13.32
N ARG A 136 14.22 24.63 13.94
CA ARG A 136 15.28 25.46 13.35
C ARG A 136 16.39 24.67 12.64
N TRP A 137 16.72 23.47 13.15
CA TRP A 137 17.81 22.62 12.62
C TRP A 137 17.31 21.34 11.96
N GLU A 138 16.01 21.26 11.64
CA GLU A 138 15.35 20.03 11.21
C GLU A 138 14.95 20.02 9.72
N ALA A 139 15.68 20.75 8.87
CA ALA A 139 15.46 20.75 7.43
C ALA A 139 15.48 19.32 6.80
N TYR A 140 16.03 18.34 7.51
CA TYR A 140 15.98 16.94 7.10
C TYR A 140 14.56 16.37 7.08
N ILE A 141 13.59 16.95 7.83
CA ILE A 141 12.19 16.49 7.86
C ILE A 141 11.54 16.64 6.50
N VAL A 142 11.74 17.77 5.81
CA VAL A 142 11.23 17.97 4.44
C VAL A 142 11.83 16.95 3.49
N ARG A 143 13.15 16.74 3.54
CA ARG A 143 13.83 15.72 2.74
C ARG A 143 13.33 14.30 3.04
N ARG A 144 12.97 14.03 4.30
CA ARG A 144 12.40 12.77 4.73
C ARG A 144 11.00 12.57 4.14
N LEU A 145 10.13 13.58 4.21
CA LEU A 145 8.80 13.56 3.59
C LEU A 145 8.90 13.29 2.09
N GLU A 146 9.77 14.02 1.38
CA GLU A 146 10.00 13.85 -0.06
C GLU A 146 10.52 12.45 -0.42
N ARG A 147 11.44 11.91 0.36
CA ARG A 147 12.02 10.60 0.11
C ARG A 147 11.05 9.45 0.42
N GLU A 148 10.20 9.61 1.45
CA GLU A 148 9.37 8.52 1.97
C GLU A 148 7.95 8.54 1.39
N LYS A 149 7.50 9.67 0.84
CA LYS A 149 6.21 9.72 0.15
C LYS A 149 6.19 8.75 -1.03
N ARG A 150 5.06 8.10 -1.25
CA ARG A 150 4.87 7.18 -2.37
C ARG A 150 4.10 7.84 -3.51
N CYS A 151 3.28 8.81 -3.17
CA CYS A 151 2.57 9.73 -4.06
C CYS A 151 2.32 11.04 -3.31
N GLY A 152 1.64 11.99 -3.94
CA GLY A 152 1.34 13.28 -3.33
C GLY A 152 2.47 14.29 -3.45
N THR A 153 2.26 15.45 -2.85
CA THR A 153 3.16 16.62 -2.94
C THR A 153 3.54 17.12 -1.56
N VAL A 154 4.75 17.66 -1.44
CA VAL A 154 5.23 18.36 -0.25
C VAL A 154 5.48 19.80 -0.63
N GLU A 155 4.87 20.72 0.11
CA GLU A 155 5.01 22.16 -0.06
C GLU A 155 5.57 22.77 1.23
N ARG A 156 6.57 23.62 1.10
CA ARG A 156 7.07 24.40 2.24
C ARG A 156 6.20 25.65 2.39
N LEU A 157 5.51 25.79 3.50
CA LEU A 157 4.65 26.94 3.77
C LEU A 157 5.45 28.14 4.29
N ASP A 158 6.40 27.87 5.20
CA ASP A 158 7.28 28.86 5.81
C ASP A 158 8.57 28.21 6.34
N GLU A 159 9.33 28.94 7.19
CA GLU A 159 10.59 28.43 7.79
C GLU A 159 10.36 27.26 8.76
N HIS A 160 9.15 27.15 9.33
CA HIS A 160 8.84 26.23 10.43
C HIS A 160 7.77 25.21 10.09
N THR A 161 7.14 25.30 8.92
CA THR A 161 6.06 24.41 8.53
C THR A 161 6.17 23.94 7.10
N CYS A 162 5.73 22.70 6.86
CA CYS A 162 5.50 22.18 5.53
C CYS A 162 4.18 21.41 5.49
N ARG A 163 3.57 21.36 4.31
CA ARG A 163 2.33 20.66 4.02
C ARG A 163 2.62 19.47 3.12
N PHE A 164 2.02 18.36 3.43
CA PHE A 164 1.91 17.22 2.53
C PHE A 164 0.46 17.01 2.14
N THR A 165 0.22 16.80 0.85
CA THR A 165 -1.12 16.50 0.32
C THR A 165 -1.08 15.28 -0.58
N ALA A 166 -2.10 14.42 -0.51
CA ALA A 166 -2.24 13.27 -1.39
C ALA A 166 -3.70 12.92 -1.64
N ASP A 167 -4.00 12.48 -2.87
CA ASP A 167 -5.25 11.85 -3.25
C ASP A 167 -4.99 10.36 -3.49
N VAL A 168 -5.53 9.51 -2.62
CA VAL A 168 -5.26 8.07 -2.61
C VAL A 168 -6.54 7.24 -2.51
N TYR A 169 -6.50 5.98 -2.97
CA TYR A 169 -7.66 5.07 -2.86
C TYR A 169 -7.91 4.57 -1.45
N ASP A 170 -6.88 4.49 -0.60
CA ASP A 170 -6.99 4.04 0.79
C ASP A 170 -6.00 4.81 1.66
N ALA A 171 -6.46 5.90 2.26
CA ALA A 171 -5.66 6.72 3.14
C ALA A 171 -5.34 6.01 4.47
N ALA A 172 -6.08 4.98 4.86
CA ALA A 172 -5.78 4.20 6.06
C ALA A 172 -4.42 3.48 5.97
N GLU A 173 -3.95 3.14 4.75
CA GLU A 173 -2.60 2.59 4.56
C GLU A 173 -1.49 3.59 4.91
N MET A 174 -1.80 4.89 5.02
CA MET A 174 -0.84 5.92 5.40
C MET A 174 -0.61 6.01 6.91
N LEU A 175 -1.53 5.50 7.74
CA LEU A 175 -1.45 5.58 9.21
C LEU A 175 -0.09 5.15 9.79
N PRO A 176 0.54 4.03 9.39
CA PRO A 176 1.85 3.65 9.90
C PRO A 176 2.94 4.70 9.59
N TRP A 177 2.86 5.33 8.43
CA TRP A 177 3.80 6.38 8.03
C TRP A 177 3.52 7.69 8.76
N LEU A 178 2.26 8.12 8.88
CA LEU A 178 1.83 9.30 9.64
C LEU A 178 2.33 9.22 11.10
N ARG A 179 2.19 8.05 11.73
CA ARG A 179 2.66 7.82 13.11
C ARG A 179 4.18 8.04 13.28
N THR A 180 4.96 7.93 12.21
CA THR A 180 6.40 8.22 12.29
C THR A 180 6.73 9.70 12.41
N PHE A 181 5.74 10.59 12.20
CA PHE A 181 5.82 12.04 12.39
C PHE A 181 5.04 12.51 13.63
N ILE A 182 4.68 11.61 14.54
CA ILE A 182 4.00 11.94 15.79
C ILE A 182 4.79 12.98 16.57
N GLY A 183 4.11 13.96 17.18
CA GLY A 183 4.74 15.11 17.83
C GLY A 183 5.21 16.21 16.88
N ARG A 184 5.05 16.05 15.57
CA ARG A 184 5.35 17.05 14.54
C ARG A 184 4.14 17.45 13.72
N ILE A 185 3.16 16.57 13.61
CA ILE A 185 1.91 16.86 12.91
C ILE A 185 1.12 17.83 13.77
N VAL A 186 0.91 19.05 13.24
CA VAL A 186 0.16 20.13 13.91
C VAL A 186 -1.27 20.22 13.40
N ASP A 187 -1.51 19.75 12.17
CA ASP A 187 -2.85 19.61 11.60
C ASP A 187 -2.90 18.37 10.68
N LEU A 188 -4.00 17.65 10.75
CA LEU A 188 -4.26 16.48 9.92
C LEU A 188 -5.72 16.46 9.51
N GLN A 189 -5.96 16.53 8.22
CA GLN A 189 -7.29 16.46 7.61
C GLN A 189 -7.35 15.30 6.63
N CYS A 190 -8.44 14.57 6.65
CA CYS A 190 -8.68 13.50 5.68
C CYS A 190 -10.17 13.39 5.38
N SER A 191 -10.52 13.17 4.11
CA SER A 191 -11.91 12.88 3.72
C SER A 191 -12.41 11.55 4.29
N ASN A 192 -11.49 10.64 4.66
CA ASN A 192 -11.78 9.44 5.43
C ASN A 192 -11.54 9.72 6.93
N LEU A 193 -12.61 10.01 7.66
CA LEU A 193 -12.55 10.35 9.09
C LEU A 193 -11.90 9.28 9.95
N TYR A 194 -11.98 8.00 9.55
CA TYR A 194 -11.29 6.92 10.27
C TYR A 194 -9.78 7.19 10.44
N VAL A 195 -9.15 7.83 9.45
CA VAL A 195 -7.71 8.12 9.49
C VAL A 195 -7.41 9.18 10.55
N THR A 196 -8.14 10.30 10.54
CA THR A 196 -7.97 11.39 11.50
C THR A 196 -8.30 10.94 12.91
N ASP A 197 -9.46 10.31 13.10
CA ASP A 197 -9.92 9.84 14.40
C ASP A 197 -8.96 8.82 15.00
N THR A 198 -8.49 7.86 14.19
CA THR A 198 -7.51 6.86 14.65
C THR A 198 -6.18 7.51 15.03
N PHE A 199 -5.67 8.45 14.23
CA PHE A 199 -4.40 9.12 14.52
C PHE A 199 -4.46 9.90 15.84
N TRP A 200 -5.50 10.71 16.04
CA TRP A 200 -5.64 11.52 17.25
C TRP A 200 -5.93 10.67 18.48
N ALA A 201 -6.76 9.63 18.37
CA ALA A 201 -7.00 8.69 19.47
C ALA A 201 -5.71 7.95 19.90
N ASP A 202 -4.84 7.60 18.95
CA ASP A 202 -3.54 7.00 19.27
C ASP A 202 -2.63 7.98 20.02
N LEU A 203 -2.64 9.27 19.65
CA LEU A 203 -1.87 10.32 20.32
C LEU A 203 -2.38 10.55 21.74
N GLU A 204 -3.70 10.62 21.93
CA GLU A 204 -4.31 10.76 23.27
C GLU A 204 -3.96 9.56 24.16
N ARG A 205 -4.06 8.34 23.63
CA ARG A 205 -3.69 7.12 24.35
C ARG A 205 -2.22 7.12 24.76
N MET A 206 -1.33 7.56 23.83
CA MET A 206 0.08 7.68 24.12
C MET A 206 0.33 8.72 25.22
N SER A 207 -0.33 9.88 25.17
CA SER A 207 -0.25 10.91 26.21
C SER A 207 -0.74 10.41 27.56
N ALA A 208 -1.84 9.67 27.60
CA ALA A 208 -2.37 9.08 28.82
C ALA A 208 -1.45 8.01 29.45
N LEU A 209 -0.73 7.25 28.60
CA LEU A 209 0.18 6.19 29.07
C LEU A 209 1.54 6.72 29.53
N TYR A 210 2.04 7.77 28.87
CA TYR A 210 3.42 8.24 29.06
C TYR A 210 3.52 9.69 29.56
N GLY A 211 2.42 10.46 29.48
CA GLY A 211 2.29 11.80 30.03
C GLY A 211 1.94 11.72 31.52
N GLY A 212 2.77 11.04 32.32
CA GLY A 212 2.60 10.95 33.76
C GLY A 212 2.56 12.35 34.36
N ASP A 213 1.65 12.57 35.31
CA ASP A 213 1.60 13.74 36.18
C ASP A 213 3.00 14.00 36.68
N GLY A 214 3.56 15.18 36.36
CA GLY A 214 4.89 15.60 36.81
C GLY A 214 5.06 15.81 38.33
N ASN A 215 4.44 14.93 39.14
CA ASN A 215 4.44 14.96 40.61
C ASN A 215 4.88 13.62 41.23
N ALA A 216 5.97 13.03 40.75
CA ALA A 216 6.59 11.91 41.44
C ALA A 216 8.12 11.94 41.31
N VAL A 217 8.77 13.04 41.70
CA VAL A 217 10.15 13.03 42.25
C VAL A 217 10.21 14.17 43.25
N GLN A 218 9.93 13.88 44.51
CA GLN A 218 10.56 14.52 45.66
C GLN A 218 11.66 13.61 46.17
#